data_9ccd55aa75d0d947a75b702d3fded226
#
_entry.id   9ccd55aa75d0d947a75b702d3fded226
#
_cell.length_a   1.000
_cell.length_b   1.000
_cell.length_c   1.000
_cell.angle_alpha   90.00
_cell.angle_beta   90.00
_cell.angle_gamma   90.00
#
_symmetry.space_group_name_H-M   'P 1'
#
loop_
_entity.id
_entity.type
_entity.pdbx_description
1 polymer ?
#
loop_
_entity_poly.entity_id
_entity_poly.type
_entity_poly.pdbx_seq_one_letter_code
_entity_poly.pdbx_strand_id
1 'polypeptide(L)'
;LVLAAGRASRMGHYKQLLRVPGRGTLLDNAIGQARQLSAQITVVAGAGYPLVRFRCHRQPASWIVCDNWQAGLAESLKAGVAALGPRVLGVFVVLGDQPLLDVDGLKQLARQARDNPAKALGASYGRRTGVPAWIPRALWPQVFQLEGDAGAGVILNRAGAGRVEIAGVQQDVDTPGDWRQVRAMLNAEQS
;
A
#
# COMPACT_ATOMS: atom_id res chain seq x y z
N LEU A 1 -6.26 0.42 3.05
CA LEU A 1 -5.85 -0.91 2.62
C LEU A 1 -4.33 -0.96 2.49
N VAL A 2 -3.71 -2.02 3.00
CA VAL A 2 -2.32 -2.38 2.72
C VAL A 2 -2.34 -3.57 1.77
N LEU A 3 -1.88 -3.39 0.53
CA LEU A 3 -1.82 -4.46 -0.47
C LEU A 3 -0.51 -5.24 -0.31
N ALA A 4 -0.59 -6.50 0.13
CA ALA A 4 0.55 -7.34 0.45
C ALA A 4 0.38 -8.79 -0.05
N ALA A 5 -0.43 -9.01 -1.09
CA ALA A 5 -0.80 -10.34 -1.58
C ALA A 5 0.26 -10.99 -2.50
N GLY A 6 1.14 -10.20 -3.11
CA GLY A 6 2.11 -10.69 -4.10
C GLY A 6 3.16 -11.64 -3.53
N ARG A 7 3.56 -12.65 -4.33
CA ARG A 7 4.53 -13.69 -3.95
C ARG A 7 5.98 -13.19 -3.86
N ALA A 8 6.32 -12.08 -4.53
CA ALA A 8 7.72 -11.63 -4.67
C ALA A 8 8.64 -12.73 -5.25
N SER A 9 8.30 -13.26 -6.41
CA SER A 9 9.00 -14.40 -7.05
C SER A 9 10.49 -14.16 -7.24
N ARG A 10 10.89 -12.90 -7.51
CA ARG A 10 12.30 -12.48 -7.67
C ARG A 10 13.11 -12.47 -6.37
N MET A 11 12.43 -12.47 -5.20
CA MET A 11 13.07 -12.49 -3.87
C MET A 11 13.42 -13.90 -3.38
N GLY A 12 12.80 -14.95 -3.93
CA GLY A 12 12.96 -16.35 -3.47
C GLY A 12 12.29 -16.66 -2.13
N HIS A 13 11.76 -15.67 -1.43
CA HIS A 13 11.03 -15.79 -0.16
C HIS A 13 9.98 -14.68 -0.02
N TYR A 14 9.12 -14.77 0.99
CA TYR A 14 8.07 -13.78 1.21
C TYR A 14 8.67 -12.44 1.66
N LYS A 15 8.71 -11.44 0.76
CA LYS A 15 9.27 -10.11 1.05
C LYS A 15 8.59 -9.43 2.24
N GLN A 16 7.32 -9.72 2.47
CA GLN A 16 6.54 -9.23 3.60
C GLN A 16 7.22 -9.52 4.96
N LEU A 17 8.04 -10.58 5.02
CA LEU A 17 8.72 -11.03 6.24
C LEU A 17 10.16 -10.52 6.39
N LEU A 18 10.66 -9.74 5.44
CA LEU A 18 11.98 -9.09 5.55
C LEU A 18 12.05 -8.21 6.81
N ARG A 19 13.14 -8.31 7.54
CA ARG A 19 13.34 -7.59 8.81
C ARG A 19 13.81 -6.15 8.56
N VAL A 20 12.93 -5.19 8.83
CA VAL A 20 13.24 -3.76 8.79
C VAL A 20 13.85 -3.36 10.14
N PRO A 21 15.08 -2.80 10.19
CA PRO A 21 15.72 -2.40 11.43
C PRO A 21 14.81 -1.51 12.30
N GLY A 22 14.64 -1.87 13.57
CA GLY A 22 13.81 -1.13 14.53
C GLY A 22 12.30 -1.09 14.26
N ARG A 23 11.81 -1.67 13.13
CA ARG A 23 10.42 -1.51 12.70
C ARG A 23 9.65 -2.84 12.53
N GLY A 24 10.28 -3.99 12.81
CA GLY A 24 9.68 -5.33 12.66
C GLY A 24 9.87 -5.90 11.25
N THR A 25 8.82 -6.50 10.68
CA THR A 25 8.84 -6.97 9.30
C THR A 25 8.51 -5.84 8.32
N LEU A 26 8.75 -6.06 7.02
CA LEU A 26 8.34 -5.11 5.97
C LEU A 26 6.83 -4.82 6.04
N LEU A 27 6.02 -5.84 6.31
CA LEU A 27 4.58 -5.67 6.51
C LEU A 27 4.26 -4.91 7.80
N ASP A 28 4.97 -5.14 8.90
CA ASP A 28 4.81 -4.34 10.13
C ASP A 28 5.07 -2.86 9.88
N ASN A 29 6.11 -2.56 9.10
CA ASN A 29 6.43 -1.19 8.70
C ASN A 29 5.31 -0.58 7.84
N ALA A 30 4.82 -1.29 6.84
CA ALA A 30 3.71 -0.82 5.98
C ALA A 30 2.42 -0.56 6.78
N ILE A 31 2.09 -1.42 7.76
CA ILE A 31 0.96 -1.18 8.68
C ILE A 31 1.20 0.08 9.52
N GLY A 32 2.43 0.28 10.01
CA GLY A 32 2.83 1.50 10.74
C GLY A 32 2.65 2.77 9.92
N GLN A 33 3.05 2.74 8.65
CA GLN A 33 2.86 3.83 7.69
C GLN A 33 1.36 4.07 7.40
N ALA A 34 0.59 3.01 7.15
CA ALA A 34 -0.85 3.11 6.91
C ALA A 34 -1.61 3.72 8.11
N ARG A 35 -1.13 3.54 9.34
CA ARG A 35 -1.70 4.16 10.55
C ARG A 35 -1.56 5.68 10.58
N GLN A 36 -0.66 6.27 9.79
CA GLN A 36 -0.58 7.72 9.60
C GLN A 36 -1.77 8.27 8.78
N LEU A 37 -2.40 7.39 8.00
CA LEU A 37 -3.53 7.72 7.11
C LEU A 37 -4.89 7.46 7.78
N SER A 38 -5.01 6.35 8.51
CA SER A 38 -6.27 5.91 9.13
C SER A 38 -6.01 5.02 10.34
N ALA A 39 -6.94 5.05 11.33
CA ALA A 39 -6.93 4.11 12.44
C ALA A 39 -7.39 2.69 12.04
N GLN A 40 -8.26 2.58 11.05
CA GLN A 40 -8.80 1.31 10.56
C GLN A 40 -7.94 0.78 9.42
N ILE A 41 -7.13 -0.24 9.70
CA ILE A 41 -6.25 -0.86 8.72
C ILE A 41 -6.77 -2.24 8.34
N THR A 42 -6.89 -2.48 7.06
CA THR A 42 -7.15 -3.80 6.47
C THR A 42 -5.95 -4.20 5.61
N VAL A 43 -5.40 -5.37 5.86
CA VAL A 43 -4.34 -5.96 5.04
C VAL A 43 -4.96 -6.94 4.06
N VAL A 44 -4.65 -6.76 2.78
CA VAL A 44 -4.98 -7.74 1.73
C VAL A 44 -3.76 -8.63 1.54
N ALA A 45 -3.89 -9.88 1.98
CA ALA A 45 -2.88 -10.92 1.89
C ALA A 45 -3.22 -11.91 0.77
N GLY A 46 -2.23 -12.68 0.32
CA GLY A 46 -2.40 -13.73 -0.69
C GLY A 46 -1.30 -14.77 -0.53
N ALA A 47 -0.23 -14.67 -1.30
CA ALA A 47 0.91 -15.57 -1.20
C ALA A 47 1.47 -15.60 0.24
N GLY A 48 1.69 -16.80 0.75
CA GLY A 48 2.26 -16.99 2.09
C GLY A 48 1.29 -16.79 3.26
N TYR A 49 0.02 -16.53 3.03
CA TYR A 49 -0.99 -16.61 4.07
C TYR A 49 -1.23 -18.11 4.42
N PRO A 50 -1.32 -18.54 5.72
CA PRO A 50 -1.38 -17.71 6.93
C PRO A 50 -0.02 -17.34 7.56
N LEU A 51 1.12 -17.82 7.03
CA LEU A 51 2.45 -17.60 7.63
C LEU A 51 2.75 -16.09 7.79
N VAL A 52 2.45 -15.29 6.79
CA VAL A 52 2.67 -13.83 6.81
C VAL A 52 1.89 -13.19 7.97
N ARG A 53 0.62 -13.58 8.16
CA ARG A 53 -0.19 -13.12 9.28
C ARG A 53 0.39 -13.53 10.63
N PHE A 54 0.82 -14.78 10.77
CA PHE A 54 1.38 -15.29 12.02
C PHE A 54 2.69 -14.59 12.42
N ARG A 55 3.51 -14.20 11.43
CA ARG A 55 4.80 -13.54 11.66
C ARG A 55 4.71 -12.01 11.74
N CYS A 56 3.55 -11.44 11.45
CA CYS A 56 3.31 -10.01 11.59
C CYS A 56 3.03 -9.65 13.04
N HIS A 57 3.83 -8.73 13.61
CA HIS A 57 3.69 -8.29 15.00
C HIS A 57 2.66 -7.15 15.15
N ARG A 58 2.52 -6.29 14.12
CA ARG A 58 1.56 -5.19 14.11
C ARG A 58 0.25 -5.66 13.49
N GLN A 59 -0.67 -6.16 14.32
CA GLN A 59 -1.95 -6.63 13.80
C GLN A 59 -2.81 -5.48 13.26
N PRO A 60 -3.35 -5.59 12.03
CA PRO A 60 -4.36 -4.69 11.50
C PRO A 60 -5.73 -4.95 12.13
N ALA A 61 -6.72 -4.09 11.83
CA ALA A 61 -8.10 -4.32 12.25
C ALA A 61 -8.72 -5.55 11.55
N SER A 62 -8.33 -5.82 10.30
CA SER A 62 -8.82 -6.99 9.55
C SER A 62 -7.80 -7.49 8.53
N TRP A 63 -7.96 -8.77 8.17
CA TRP A 63 -7.22 -9.44 7.11
C TRP A 63 -8.21 -9.91 6.05
N ILE A 64 -7.91 -9.64 4.79
CA ILE A 64 -8.62 -10.17 3.63
C ILE A 64 -7.66 -11.07 2.88
N VAL A 65 -8.10 -12.28 2.56
CA VAL A 65 -7.33 -13.20 1.71
C VAL A 65 -7.82 -13.04 0.27
N CYS A 66 -6.91 -12.68 -0.61
CA CYS A 66 -7.16 -12.62 -2.04
C CYS A 66 -6.72 -13.95 -2.66
N ASP A 67 -7.64 -14.86 -2.91
CA ASP A 67 -7.31 -16.18 -3.45
C ASP A 67 -6.77 -16.09 -4.88
N ASN A 68 -7.26 -15.11 -5.65
CA ASN A 68 -6.87 -14.89 -7.04
C ASN A 68 -5.69 -13.89 -7.20
N TRP A 69 -4.83 -13.77 -6.18
CA TRP A 69 -3.69 -12.83 -6.20
C TRP A 69 -2.73 -13.01 -7.39
N GLN A 70 -2.68 -14.21 -7.95
CA GLN A 70 -1.83 -14.54 -9.11
C GLN A 70 -2.27 -13.84 -10.41
N ALA A 71 -3.53 -13.43 -10.49
CA ALA A 71 -4.04 -12.69 -11.63
C ALA A 71 -3.66 -11.20 -11.65
N GLY A 72 -2.86 -10.75 -10.65
CA GLY A 72 -2.24 -9.43 -10.64
C GLY A 72 -2.74 -8.51 -9.52
N LEU A 73 -2.19 -7.29 -9.50
CA LEU A 73 -2.45 -6.28 -8.47
C LEU A 73 -3.93 -5.86 -8.42
N ALA A 74 -4.62 -5.86 -9.57
CA ALA A 74 -6.02 -5.51 -9.68
C ALA A 74 -6.89 -6.37 -8.75
N GLU A 75 -6.67 -7.68 -8.69
CA GLU A 75 -7.47 -8.59 -7.87
C GLU A 75 -7.30 -8.30 -6.37
N SER A 76 -6.09 -7.98 -5.94
CA SER A 76 -5.83 -7.58 -4.55
C SER A 76 -6.57 -6.29 -4.17
N LEU A 77 -6.58 -5.30 -5.06
CA LEU A 77 -7.30 -4.04 -4.83
C LEU A 77 -8.81 -4.25 -4.83
N LYS A 78 -9.35 -5.04 -5.77
CA LYS A 78 -10.77 -5.43 -5.82
C LYS A 78 -11.21 -6.12 -4.54
N ALA A 79 -10.47 -7.15 -4.10
CA ALA A 79 -10.77 -7.90 -2.88
C ALA A 79 -10.81 -6.98 -1.66
N GLY A 80 -9.84 -6.08 -1.53
CA GLY A 80 -9.80 -5.09 -0.46
C GLY A 80 -10.99 -4.14 -0.47
N VAL A 81 -11.33 -3.57 -1.63
CA VAL A 81 -12.45 -2.62 -1.78
C VAL A 81 -13.80 -3.31 -1.56
N ALA A 82 -13.99 -4.54 -2.07
CA ALA A 82 -15.22 -5.32 -1.90
C ALA A 82 -15.54 -5.62 -0.42
N ALA A 83 -14.50 -5.74 0.43
CA ALA A 83 -14.65 -6.01 1.86
C ALA A 83 -15.02 -4.76 2.69
N LEU A 84 -15.01 -3.57 2.09
CA LEU A 84 -15.32 -2.32 2.82
C LEU A 84 -16.83 -2.13 2.95
N GLY A 85 -17.24 -1.72 4.14
CA GLY A 85 -18.66 -1.51 4.46
C GLY A 85 -19.30 -0.34 3.69
N PRO A 86 -20.64 -0.29 3.67
CA PRO A 86 -21.39 0.69 2.88
C PRO A 86 -21.22 2.15 3.36
N ARG A 87 -20.81 2.36 4.60
CA ARG A 87 -20.63 3.70 5.19
C ARG A 87 -19.24 4.29 4.96
N VAL A 88 -18.34 3.55 4.32
CA VAL A 88 -16.97 4.02 4.04
C VAL A 88 -17.00 5.01 2.86
N LEU A 89 -16.54 6.23 3.07
CA LEU A 89 -16.55 7.32 2.08
C LEU A 89 -15.46 7.18 1.01
N GLY A 90 -14.40 6.47 1.31
CA GLY A 90 -13.26 6.23 0.43
C GLY A 90 -12.20 5.41 1.14
N VAL A 91 -11.10 5.14 0.47
CA VAL A 91 -10.06 4.27 0.98
C VAL A 91 -8.67 4.81 0.68
N PHE A 92 -7.79 4.78 1.69
CA PHE A 92 -6.36 4.90 1.47
C PHE A 92 -5.80 3.56 0.99
N VAL A 93 -4.97 3.60 -0.04
CA VAL A 93 -4.26 2.43 -0.57
C VAL A 93 -2.77 2.63 -0.41
N VAL A 94 -2.10 1.65 0.21
CA VAL A 94 -0.65 1.62 0.45
C VAL A 94 -0.14 0.24 -0.02
N LEU A 95 1.06 0.20 -0.58
CA LEU A 95 1.74 -1.06 -0.88
C LEU A 95 2.53 -1.57 0.33
N GLY A 96 2.66 -2.89 0.43
CA GLY A 96 3.39 -3.55 1.51
C GLY A 96 4.91 -3.57 1.34
N ASP A 97 5.45 -2.94 0.31
CA ASP A 97 6.84 -3.04 -0.14
C ASP A 97 7.56 -1.69 -0.31
N GLN A 98 6.97 -0.60 0.17
CA GLN A 98 7.54 0.76 0.16
C GLN A 98 7.99 1.18 1.58
N PRO A 99 9.15 0.73 2.08
CA PRO A 99 9.51 0.94 3.48
C PRO A 99 9.97 2.35 3.85
N LEU A 100 10.31 3.18 2.87
CA LEU A 100 10.90 4.51 3.06
C LEU A 100 9.89 5.66 2.92
N LEU A 101 8.59 5.39 2.92
CA LEU A 101 7.58 6.44 2.82
C LEU A 101 7.72 7.46 3.96
N ASP A 102 7.82 8.73 3.57
CA ASP A 102 7.90 9.85 4.51
C ASP A 102 6.59 10.04 5.30
N VAL A 103 6.73 10.17 6.62
CA VAL A 103 5.59 10.30 7.54
C VAL A 103 4.83 11.61 7.34
N ASP A 104 5.53 12.71 7.07
CA ASP A 104 4.88 14.01 6.95
C ASP A 104 4.11 14.11 5.64
N GLY A 105 4.63 13.55 4.55
CA GLY A 105 3.89 13.40 3.29
C GLY A 105 2.65 12.53 3.46
N LEU A 106 2.72 11.41 4.19
CA LEU A 106 1.54 10.59 4.51
C LEU A 106 0.49 11.36 5.32
N LYS A 107 0.90 12.12 6.34
CA LYS A 107 0.00 12.98 7.12
C LYS A 107 -0.61 14.08 6.26
N GLN A 108 0.15 14.65 5.32
CA GLN A 108 -0.36 15.65 4.37
C GLN A 108 -1.45 15.05 3.48
N LEU A 109 -1.22 13.84 2.92
CA LEU A 109 -2.23 13.12 2.15
C LEU A 109 -3.50 12.89 2.97
N ALA A 110 -3.36 12.46 4.23
CA ALA A 110 -4.49 12.24 5.13
C ALA A 110 -5.28 13.54 5.43
N ARG A 111 -4.60 14.66 5.62
CA ARG A 111 -5.24 15.97 5.82
C ARG A 111 -6.04 16.41 4.60
N GLN A 112 -5.40 16.41 3.43
CA GLN A 112 -6.05 16.84 2.18
C GLN A 112 -7.26 15.96 1.82
N ALA A 113 -7.20 14.65 2.08
CA ALA A 113 -8.32 13.74 1.86
C ALA A 113 -9.50 14.00 2.81
N ARG A 114 -9.24 14.40 4.07
CA ARG A 114 -10.28 14.80 5.02
C ARG A 114 -10.93 16.14 4.62
N ASP A 115 -10.13 17.08 4.15
CA ASP A 115 -10.60 18.42 3.76
C ASP A 115 -11.48 18.35 2.50
N ASN A 116 -11.18 17.42 1.60
CA ASN A 116 -11.98 17.19 0.39
C ASN A 116 -12.12 15.69 0.08
N PRO A 117 -12.99 14.96 0.79
CA PRO A 117 -13.12 13.51 0.66
C PRO A 117 -13.66 13.04 -0.71
N ALA A 118 -14.26 13.92 -1.49
CA ALA A 118 -14.74 13.61 -2.84
C ALA A 118 -13.62 13.63 -3.90
N LYS A 119 -12.49 14.27 -3.59
CA LYS A 119 -11.37 14.41 -4.52
C LYS A 119 -10.39 13.23 -4.36
N ALA A 120 -10.06 12.58 -5.48
CA ALA A 120 -8.99 11.59 -5.49
C ALA A 120 -7.63 12.27 -5.31
N LEU A 121 -6.75 11.65 -4.53
CA LEU A 121 -5.40 12.14 -4.24
C LEU A 121 -4.42 10.98 -4.31
N GLY A 122 -3.17 11.24 -4.65
CA GLY A 122 -2.13 10.21 -4.59
C GLY A 122 -0.73 10.80 -4.56
N ALA A 123 0.23 9.96 -4.30
CA ALA A 123 1.63 10.32 -4.30
C ALA A 123 2.10 10.76 -5.69
N SER A 124 2.99 11.74 -5.72
CA SER A 124 3.60 12.26 -6.94
C SER A 124 4.71 11.33 -7.43
N TYR A 125 4.60 10.90 -8.68
CA TYR A 125 5.64 10.20 -9.43
C TYR A 125 6.04 11.05 -10.65
N GLY A 126 6.38 12.31 -10.41
CA GLY A 126 6.62 13.30 -11.44
C GLY A 126 5.32 13.69 -12.15
N ARG A 127 5.13 13.24 -13.40
CA ARG A 127 3.90 13.53 -14.16
C ARG A 127 2.72 12.62 -13.82
N ARG A 128 2.96 11.52 -13.12
CA ARG A 128 1.93 10.51 -12.78
C ARG A 128 1.57 10.58 -11.31
N THR A 129 0.36 10.15 -11.01
CA THR A 129 -0.14 9.97 -9.64
C THR A 129 -0.22 8.48 -9.34
N GLY A 130 0.29 8.07 -8.18
CA GLY A 130 0.31 6.68 -7.74
C GLY A 130 -0.02 6.53 -6.26
N VAL A 131 0.29 5.37 -5.71
CA VAL A 131 0.11 5.06 -4.29
C VAL A 131 1.34 5.48 -3.47
N PRO A 132 1.20 5.86 -2.19
CA PRO A 132 -0.03 5.96 -1.39
C PRO A 132 -1.08 6.92 -1.96
N ALA A 133 -2.35 6.52 -1.85
CA ALA A 133 -3.43 7.27 -2.47
C ALA A 133 -4.72 7.23 -1.67
N TRP A 134 -5.54 8.26 -1.82
CA TRP A 134 -6.94 8.29 -1.41
C TRP A 134 -7.84 8.09 -2.63
N ILE A 135 -8.71 7.07 -2.59
CA ILE A 135 -9.68 6.75 -3.63
C ILE A 135 -11.08 6.94 -3.05
N PRO A 136 -11.79 8.03 -3.43
CA PRO A 136 -13.18 8.23 -3.04
C PRO A 136 -14.07 7.09 -3.50
N ARG A 137 -15.15 6.83 -2.74
CA ARG A 137 -16.12 5.77 -3.06
C ARG A 137 -16.70 5.88 -4.47
N ALA A 138 -16.90 7.10 -4.96
CA ALA A 138 -17.41 7.33 -6.32
C ALA A 138 -16.54 6.72 -7.43
N LEU A 139 -15.25 6.48 -7.17
CA LEU A 139 -14.34 5.85 -8.12
C LEU A 139 -14.25 4.32 -7.99
N TRP A 140 -14.87 3.71 -6.97
CA TRP A 140 -14.81 2.26 -6.76
C TRP A 140 -15.37 1.41 -7.90
N PRO A 141 -16.42 1.83 -8.62
CA PRO A 141 -16.83 1.09 -9.83
C PRO A 141 -15.70 0.89 -10.84
N GLN A 142 -14.78 1.87 -10.95
CA GLN A 142 -13.62 1.75 -11.84
C GLN A 142 -12.56 0.77 -11.30
N VAL A 143 -12.49 0.55 -9.97
CA VAL A 143 -11.61 -0.47 -9.36
C VAL A 143 -12.01 -1.85 -9.87
N PHE A 144 -13.30 -2.14 -9.93
CA PHE A 144 -13.81 -3.45 -10.38
C PHE A 144 -13.61 -3.72 -11.88
N GLN A 145 -13.23 -2.69 -12.65
CA GLN A 145 -12.90 -2.80 -14.07
C GLN A 145 -11.40 -2.98 -14.34
N LEU A 146 -10.55 -2.89 -13.30
CA LEU A 146 -9.12 -3.12 -13.46
C LEU A 146 -8.82 -4.59 -13.76
N GLU A 147 -7.75 -4.86 -14.50
CA GLU A 147 -7.31 -6.20 -14.86
C GLU A 147 -5.79 -6.33 -14.72
N GLY A 148 -5.33 -7.55 -14.47
CA GLY A 148 -3.91 -7.89 -14.40
C GLY A 148 -3.16 -7.03 -13.37
N ASP A 149 -2.03 -6.48 -13.77
CA ASP A 149 -1.18 -5.66 -12.91
C ASP A 149 -1.58 -4.18 -12.85
N ALA A 150 -2.73 -3.81 -13.43
CA ALA A 150 -3.26 -2.46 -13.31
C ALA A 150 -3.63 -2.17 -11.84
N GLY A 151 -3.04 -1.13 -11.28
CA GLY A 151 -3.31 -0.68 -9.90
C GLY A 151 -4.07 0.64 -9.84
N ALA A 152 -4.17 1.20 -8.64
CA ALA A 152 -4.83 2.46 -8.36
C ALA A 152 -4.36 3.63 -9.25
N GLY A 153 -3.08 3.63 -9.67
CA GLY A 153 -2.52 4.66 -10.53
C GLY A 153 -3.31 4.88 -11.83
N VAL A 154 -3.86 3.83 -12.43
CA VAL A 154 -4.68 3.95 -13.65
C VAL A 154 -5.92 4.81 -13.39
N ILE A 155 -6.62 4.54 -12.29
CA ILE A 155 -7.83 5.27 -11.89
C ILE A 155 -7.49 6.72 -11.53
N LEU A 156 -6.44 6.91 -10.73
CA LEU A 156 -5.99 8.22 -10.26
C LEU A 156 -5.64 9.15 -11.42
N ASN A 157 -4.86 8.67 -12.39
CA ASN A 157 -4.46 9.48 -13.53
C ASN A 157 -5.63 9.76 -14.47
N ARG A 158 -6.54 8.80 -14.67
CA ARG A 158 -7.76 8.98 -15.47
C ARG A 158 -8.72 9.98 -14.83
N ALA A 159 -8.82 9.99 -13.48
CA ALA A 159 -9.66 10.92 -12.72
C ALA A 159 -9.02 12.31 -12.50
N GLY A 160 -7.80 12.55 -12.98
CA GLY A 160 -7.08 13.80 -12.72
C GLY A 160 -6.82 14.03 -11.23
N ALA A 161 -6.45 13.00 -10.48
CA ALA A 161 -6.23 13.06 -9.04
C ALA A 161 -5.19 14.13 -8.66
N GLY A 162 -5.42 14.78 -7.52
CA GLY A 162 -4.44 15.67 -6.92
C GLY A 162 -3.17 14.93 -6.50
N ARG A 163 -2.04 15.61 -6.55
CA ARG A 163 -0.72 15.04 -6.22
C ARG A 163 -0.23 15.56 -4.87
N VAL A 164 0.36 14.67 -4.10
CA VAL A 164 1.03 14.96 -2.83
C VAL A 164 2.46 14.46 -2.93
N GLU A 165 3.41 15.32 -2.62
CA GLU A 165 4.82 14.89 -2.57
C GLU A 165 5.03 14.05 -1.31
N ILE A 166 5.45 12.81 -1.52
CA ILE A 166 5.78 11.85 -0.47
C ILE A 166 7.13 11.25 -0.81
N ALA A 167 8.16 11.56 -0.05
CA ALA A 167 9.47 10.96 -0.25
C ALA A 167 9.40 9.44 -0.03
N GLY A 168 10.28 8.70 -0.69
CA GLY A 168 10.37 7.24 -0.55
C GLY A 168 9.42 6.43 -1.43
N VAL A 169 8.56 7.05 -2.25
CA VAL A 169 7.58 6.34 -3.09
C VAL A 169 8.19 5.53 -4.24
N GLN A 170 9.45 5.79 -4.60
CA GLN A 170 10.14 5.10 -5.69
C GLN A 170 11.05 3.97 -5.20
N GLN A 171 11.11 3.73 -3.90
CA GLN A 171 11.96 2.71 -3.27
C GLN A 171 11.16 1.45 -2.94
N ASP A 172 10.62 0.80 -3.98
CA ASP A 172 9.95 -0.48 -3.85
C ASP A 172 10.98 -1.61 -3.63
N VAL A 173 10.64 -2.58 -2.79
CA VAL A 173 11.45 -3.77 -2.54
C VAL A 173 10.93 -4.93 -3.40
N ASP A 174 11.54 -5.16 -4.56
CA ASP A 174 11.15 -6.23 -5.49
C ASP A 174 12.22 -7.30 -5.66
N THR A 175 13.49 -6.92 -5.48
CA THR A 175 14.65 -7.80 -5.65
C THR A 175 15.55 -7.78 -4.41
N PRO A 176 16.45 -8.79 -4.25
CA PRO A 176 17.48 -8.74 -3.20
C PRO A 176 18.41 -7.51 -3.31
N GLY A 177 18.57 -6.96 -4.52
CA GLY A 177 19.32 -5.72 -4.75
C GLY A 177 18.65 -4.52 -4.12
N ASP A 178 17.34 -4.33 -4.40
CA ASP A 178 16.55 -3.25 -3.83
C ASP A 178 16.57 -3.31 -2.29
N TRP A 179 16.41 -4.53 -1.76
CA TRP A 179 16.46 -4.72 -0.31
C TRP A 179 17.80 -4.30 0.31
N ARG A 180 18.93 -4.63 -0.31
CA ARG A 180 20.26 -4.19 0.19
C ARG A 180 20.37 -2.67 0.21
N GLN A 181 19.92 -2.01 -0.86
CA GLN A 181 19.96 -0.55 -0.97
C GLN A 181 19.05 0.12 0.08
N VAL A 182 17.80 -0.31 0.18
CA VAL A 182 16.83 0.20 1.16
C VAL A 182 17.33 -0.01 2.59
N ARG A 183 17.89 -1.19 2.90
CA ARG A 183 18.43 -1.49 4.23
C ARG A 183 19.61 -0.59 4.60
N ALA A 184 20.46 -0.24 3.65
CA ALA A 184 21.54 0.71 3.87
C ALA A 184 21.03 2.11 4.23
N MET A 185 19.98 2.59 3.52
CA MET A 185 19.33 3.86 3.83
C MET A 185 18.69 3.86 5.22
N LEU A 186 17.96 2.79 5.57
CA LEU A 186 17.33 2.65 6.90
C LEU A 186 18.34 2.64 8.05
N ASN A 187 19.52 2.05 7.85
CA ASN A 187 20.58 2.06 8.86
C ASN A 187 21.19 3.45 9.02
N ALA A 188 21.34 4.21 7.94
CA ALA A 188 21.86 5.58 7.98
C ALA A 188 20.92 6.56 8.72
N GLU A 189 19.61 6.32 8.69
CA GLU A 189 18.62 7.13 9.44
C GLU A 189 18.67 6.91 10.96
N GLN A 190 19.32 5.83 11.43
CA GLN A 190 19.40 5.46 12.86
C GLN A 190 20.71 5.84 13.51
N SER A 191 21.70 6.31 12.73
CA SER A 191 23.03 6.72 13.17
C SER A 191 23.11 8.22 13.39
#